data_7b153bc04ee6778a4c384ae57e24fc20
#
_entry.id   7b153bc04ee6778a4c384ae57e24fc20
#
_cell.length_a   1.000
_cell.length_b   1.000
_cell.length_c   1.000
_cell.angle_alpha   90.00
_cell.angle_beta   90.00
_cell.angle_gamma   90.00
#
_symmetry.space_group_name_H-M   'P 1'
#
loop_
_entity.id
_entity.type
_entity.pdbx_description
1 polymer ?
#
loop_
_entity_poly.entity_id
_entity_poly.type
_entity_poly.pdbx_seq_one_letter_code
_entity_poly.pdbx_strand_id
1 'polypeptide(L)'
;MLDQYNPEHILFIDIETVPAIERYDMLPDAMKKLWDRKAERLPRGDRLDTDSPRSPSEMYERAGIYAEFGKIICISTGIVRNQTLWIKSYSGNDEKQVLIEFSALLNKVQEKRFQYLCAHN
;
A
#
# COMPACT_ATOMS: atom_id res chain seq x y z
N MET A 1 -17.16 14.51 15.44
CA MET A 1 -15.85 14.84 14.82
C MET A 1 -15.85 14.72 13.30
N LEU A 2 -16.49 13.69 12.72
CA LEU A 2 -16.59 13.57 11.24
C LEU A 2 -17.65 14.47 10.62
N ASP A 3 -18.63 14.92 11.38
CA ASP A 3 -19.77 15.75 10.92
C ASP A 3 -19.36 17.13 10.37
N GLN A 4 -18.13 17.56 10.65
CA GLN A 4 -17.58 18.82 10.13
C GLN A 4 -16.96 18.71 8.73
N TYR A 5 -16.81 17.47 8.20
CA TYR A 5 -16.25 17.25 6.86
C TYR A 5 -17.35 16.89 5.88
N ASN A 6 -17.41 17.60 4.76
CA ASN A 6 -18.28 17.21 3.67
C ASN A 6 -17.64 16.03 2.90
N PRO A 7 -18.24 14.83 2.90
CA PRO A 7 -17.66 13.65 2.21
C PRO A 7 -17.49 13.87 0.70
N GLU A 8 -18.22 14.81 0.11
CA GLU A 8 -18.04 15.16 -1.30
C GLU A 8 -16.72 15.90 -1.58
N HIS A 9 -16.05 16.40 -0.54
CA HIS A 9 -14.73 17.04 -0.64
C HIS A 9 -13.57 16.12 -0.25
N ILE A 10 -13.84 14.82 -0.07
CA ILE A 10 -12.85 13.82 0.33
C ILE A 10 -12.57 12.89 -0.85
N LEU A 11 -11.31 12.71 -1.19
CA LEU A 11 -10.83 11.60 -2.00
C LEU A 11 -10.41 10.46 -1.07
N PHE A 12 -11.13 9.34 -1.13
CA PHE A 12 -10.77 8.13 -0.40
C PHE A 12 -9.80 7.32 -1.24
N ILE A 13 -8.76 6.76 -0.61
CA ILE A 13 -7.74 5.94 -1.28
C ILE A 13 -7.45 4.71 -0.43
N ASP A 14 -7.31 3.58 -1.10
CA ASP A 14 -6.79 2.34 -0.55
C ASP A 14 -5.75 1.76 -1.49
N ILE A 15 -4.64 1.23 -0.95
CA ILE A 15 -3.48 0.78 -1.74
C ILE A 15 -3.13 -0.64 -1.33
N GLU A 16 -3.05 -1.54 -2.34
CA GLU A 16 -2.58 -2.89 -2.15
C GLU A 16 -1.19 -3.08 -2.72
N THR A 17 -0.34 -3.73 -1.95
CA THR A 17 1.06 -3.98 -2.29
C THR A 17 1.43 -5.44 -2.13
N VAL A 18 2.43 -5.86 -2.89
CA VAL A 18 3.06 -7.19 -2.78
C VAL A 18 4.57 -7.03 -2.72
N PRO A 19 5.34 -8.05 -2.29
CA PRO A 19 6.79 -8.03 -2.46
C PRO A 19 7.18 -7.80 -3.92
N ALA A 20 8.07 -6.85 -4.18
CA ALA A 20 8.55 -6.54 -5.53
C ALA A 20 9.31 -7.72 -6.15
N ILE A 21 10.00 -8.48 -5.30
CA ILE A 21 10.61 -9.77 -5.62
C ILE A 21 9.86 -10.81 -4.81
N GLU A 22 9.34 -11.83 -5.49
CA GLU A 22 8.35 -12.76 -4.93
C GLU A 22 8.87 -13.52 -3.69
N ARG A 23 10.14 -13.91 -3.70
CA ARG A 23 10.72 -14.74 -2.65
C ARG A 23 12.05 -14.20 -2.14
N TYR A 24 12.32 -14.42 -0.86
CA TYR A 24 13.55 -14.01 -0.19
C TYR A 24 14.81 -14.56 -0.87
N ASP A 25 14.80 -15.84 -1.28
CA ASP A 25 15.96 -16.47 -1.91
C ASP A 25 16.31 -15.89 -3.30
N MET A 26 15.35 -15.23 -3.94
CA MET A 26 15.54 -14.52 -5.21
C MET A 26 16.08 -13.10 -5.06
N LEU A 27 16.16 -12.57 -3.84
CA LEU A 27 16.71 -11.25 -3.60
C LEU A 27 18.20 -11.17 -3.99
N PRO A 28 18.64 -10.07 -4.62
CA PRO A 28 20.07 -9.75 -4.73
C PRO A 28 20.73 -9.67 -3.35
N ASP A 29 22.00 -10.02 -3.24
CA ASP A 29 22.73 -10.06 -1.96
C ASP A 29 22.66 -8.76 -1.16
N ALA A 30 22.72 -7.62 -1.84
CA ALA A 30 22.56 -6.32 -1.20
C ALA A 30 21.19 -6.15 -0.54
N MET A 31 20.13 -6.58 -1.24
CA MET A 31 18.76 -6.52 -0.73
C MET A 31 18.50 -7.54 0.39
N LYS A 32 19.11 -8.73 0.32
CA LYS A 32 19.08 -9.70 1.44
C LYS A 32 19.66 -9.10 2.70
N LYS A 33 20.84 -8.49 2.62
CA LYS A 33 21.47 -7.83 3.77
C LYS A 33 20.63 -6.69 4.35
N LEU A 34 19.92 -5.95 3.49
CA LEU A 34 19.02 -4.89 3.95
C LEU A 34 17.78 -5.48 4.64
N TRP A 35 17.21 -6.54 4.05
CA TRP A 35 16.08 -7.22 4.66
C TRP A 35 16.42 -7.87 5.99
N ASP A 36 17.55 -8.55 6.10
CA ASP A 36 18.01 -9.21 7.34
C ASP A 36 18.10 -8.20 8.48
N ARG A 37 18.75 -7.05 8.24
CA ARG A 37 18.80 -5.95 9.22
C ARG A 37 17.44 -5.38 9.59
N LYS A 38 16.52 -5.34 8.63
CA LYS A 38 15.15 -4.88 8.88
C LYS A 38 14.41 -5.91 9.73
N ALA A 39 14.48 -7.18 9.37
CA ALA A 39 13.84 -8.29 10.07
C ALA A 39 14.24 -8.38 11.55
N GLU A 40 15.51 -8.10 11.88
CA GLU A 40 16.00 -8.05 13.26
C GLU A 40 15.26 -7.01 14.12
N ARG A 41 14.76 -5.93 13.51
CA ARG A 41 14.10 -4.81 14.20
C ARG A 41 12.58 -4.89 14.17
N LEU A 42 12.02 -5.81 13.40
CA LEU A 42 10.57 -5.94 13.29
C LEU A 42 10.00 -6.62 14.53
N PRO A 43 8.79 -6.22 14.98
CA PRO A 43 8.08 -6.91 16.04
C PRO A 43 7.90 -8.38 15.65
N ARG A 44 8.36 -9.26 16.50
CA ARG A 44 8.06 -10.70 16.40
C ARG A 44 6.58 -10.84 16.68
N GLY A 45 5.78 -11.02 15.61
CA GLY A 45 4.33 -10.95 15.69
C GLY A 45 3.73 -11.89 16.72
N ASP A 46 2.63 -11.46 17.34
CA ASP A 46 1.77 -12.17 18.28
C ASP A 46 1.21 -13.50 17.71
N ARG A 47 2.05 -14.49 17.57
CA ARG A 47 1.58 -15.87 17.57
C ARG A 47 1.98 -16.49 18.90
N LEU A 48 0.99 -16.72 19.73
CA LEU A 48 1.08 -17.37 21.04
C LEU A 48 1.67 -18.81 21.00
N ASP A 49 2.08 -19.32 19.83
CA ASP A 49 2.34 -20.75 19.65
C ASP A 49 3.71 -21.15 19.11
N THR A 50 4.71 -20.23 18.99
CA THR A 50 6.06 -20.70 18.65
C THR A 50 7.12 -19.95 19.43
N ASP A 51 7.77 -20.66 20.35
CA ASP A 51 8.96 -20.20 21.11
C ASP A 51 10.21 -19.94 20.24
N SER A 52 10.11 -20.12 18.93
CA SER A 52 11.23 -19.95 18.01
C SER A 52 11.18 -18.61 17.29
N PRO A 53 12.26 -17.82 17.29
CA PRO A 53 12.34 -16.60 16.51
C PRO A 53 12.25 -16.94 15.02
N ARG A 54 11.35 -16.22 14.29
CA ARG A 54 11.22 -16.37 12.85
C ARG A 54 12.50 -15.94 12.15
N SER A 55 12.92 -16.72 11.16
CA SER A 55 14.02 -16.34 10.28
C SER A 55 13.64 -15.15 9.39
N PRO A 56 14.63 -14.38 8.89
CA PRO A 56 14.38 -13.31 7.93
C PRO A 56 13.60 -13.78 6.68
N SER A 57 13.85 -15.01 6.21
CA SER A 57 13.13 -15.60 5.07
C SER A 57 11.65 -15.83 5.36
N GLU A 58 11.30 -16.31 6.53
CA GLU A 58 9.89 -16.49 6.94
C GLU A 58 9.16 -15.16 7.11
N MET A 59 9.88 -14.12 7.54
CA MET A 59 9.31 -12.79 7.69
C MET A 59 9.11 -12.06 6.35
N TYR A 60 9.76 -12.53 5.28
CA TYR A 60 9.74 -11.89 3.97
C TYR A 60 8.34 -11.91 3.30
N GLU A 61 7.45 -12.78 3.70
CA GLU A 61 6.04 -12.77 3.25
C GLU A 61 5.37 -11.40 3.46
N ARG A 62 5.82 -10.65 4.46
CA ARG A 62 5.31 -9.33 4.80
C ARG A 62 6.09 -8.18 4.15
N ALA A 63 7.06 -8.47 3.29
CA ALA A 63 7.93 -7.46 2.70
C ALA A 63 7.17 -6.42 1.86
N GLY A 64 6.03 -6.82 1.28
CA GLY A 64 5.19 -5.93 0.48
C GLY A 64 4.71 -4.66 1.18
N ILE A 65 4.61 -4.66 2.52
CA ILE A 65 4.19 -3.46 3.28
C ILE A 65 5.30 -2.40 3.43
N TYR A 66 6.53 -2.74 3.08
CA TYR A 66 7.68 -1.84 3.20
C TYR A 66 8.06 -1.29 1.83
N ALA A 67 8.13 0.04 1.71
CA ALA A 67 8.36 0.73 0.45
C ALA A 67 9.63 0.28 -0.29
N GLU A 68 10.67 -0.13 0.44
CA GLU A 68 11.95 -0.59 -0.14
C GLU A 68 11.84 -1.99 -0.78
N PHE A 69 10.83 -2.77 -0.39
CA PHE A 69 10.66 -4.17 -0.80
C PHE A 69 9.33 -4.44 -1.49
N GLY A 70 8.37 -3.53 -1.34
CA GLY A 70 7.04 -3.64 -1.93
C GLY A 70 6.94 -3.03 -3.32
N LYS A 71 5.94 -3.45 -4.06
CA LYS A 71 5.41 -2.74 -5.23
C LYS A 71 3.90 -2.63 -5.13
N ILE A 72 3.35 -1.56 -5.65
CA ILE A 72 1.92 -1.31 -5.71
C ILE A 72 1.32 -2.14 -6.86
N ILE A 73 0.27 -2.89 -6.57
CA ILE A 73 -0.48 -3.67 -7.56
C ILE A 73 -1.91 -3.18 -7.76
N CYS A 74 -2.44 -2.43 -6.80
CA CYS A 74 -3.77 -1.83 -6.90
C CYS A 74 -3.83 -0.52 -6.13
N ILE A 75 -4.50 0.47 -6.71
CA ILE A 75 -4.92 1.69 -6.04
C ILE A 75 -6.42 1.82 -6.27
N SER A 76 -7.20 1.76 -5.21
CA SER A 76 -8.65 1.99 -5.24
C SER A 76 -8.95 3.40 -4.77
N THR A 77 -9.84 4.08 -5.48
CA THR A 77 -10.29 5.44 -5.14
C THR A 77 -11.79 5.46 -4.94
N GLY A 78 -12.24 6.22 -3.94
CA GLY A 78 -13.65 6.47 -3.67
C GLY A 78 -13.96 7.95 -3.68
N ILE A 79 -15.07 8.34 -4.31
CA ILE A 79 -15.61 9.69 -4.27
C ILE A 79 -17.11 9.65 -3.99
N VAL A 80 -17.59 10.61 -3.20
CA VAL A 80 -19.03 10.76 -2.94
C VAL A 80 -19.58 11.88 -3.82
N ARG A 81 -20.69 11.61 -4.48
CA ARG A 81 -21.49 12.60 -5.24
C ARG A 81 -22.98 12.32 -5.08
N ASN A 82 -23.73 13.33 -4.69
CA ASN A 82 -25.20 13.21 -4.52
C ASN A 82 -25.56 11.98 -3.68
N GLN A 83 -24.93 11.81 -2.52
CA GLN A 83 -25.12 10.67 -1.60
C GLN A 83 -24.79 9.28 -2.19
N THR A 84 -24.13 9.24 -3.35
CA THR A 84 -23.69 8.01 -3.99
C THR A 84 -22.17 7.91 -3.92
N LEU A 85 -21.67 6.74 -3.49
CA LEU A 85 -20.24 6.42 -3.50
C LEU A 85 -19.85 5.81 -4.85
N TRP A 86 -18.90 6.44 -5.52
CA TRP A 86 -18.30 5.95 -6.76
C TRP A 86 -16.91 5.42 -6.45
N ILE A 87 -16.64 4.18 -6.84
CA ILE A 87 -15.34 3.52 -6.61
C ILE A 87 -14.73 3.19 -7.97
N LYS A 88 -13.42 3.45 -8.09
CA LYS A 88 -12.62 3.05 -9.23
C LYS A 88 -11.28 2.52 -8.75
N SER A 89 -10.88 1.34 -9.27
CA SER A 89 -9.60 0.73 -8.99
C SER A 89 -8.70 0.75 -10.23
N TYR A 90 -7.42 0.98 -10.00
CA TYR A 90 -6.34 0.91 -10.96
C TYR A 90 -5.45 -0.24 -10.52
N SER A 91 -5.37 -1.32 -11.30
CA SER A 91 -4.67 -2.52 -10.89
C SER A 91 -3.91 -3.18 -12.03
N GLY A 92 -2.81 -3.83 -11.71
CA GLY A 92 -2.00 -4.56 -12.68
C GLY A 92 -0.65 -5.00 -12.13
N ASN A 93 0.06 -5.79 -12.92
CA ASN A 93 1.40 -6.26 -12.57
C ASN A 93 2.50 -5.23 -12.89
N ASP A 94 2.19 -4.22 -13.68
CA ASP A 94 3.08 -3.10 -14.00
C ASP A 94 2.73 -1.91 -13.08
N GLU A 95 3.52 -1.74 -12.02
CA GLU A 95 3.36 -0.64 -11.06
C GLU A 95 3.41 0.72 -11.75
N LYS A 96 4.28 0.90 -12.73
CA LYS A 96 4.41 2.15 -13.46
C LYS A 96 3.11 2.52 -14.16
N GLN A 97 2.44 1.55 -14.78
CA GLN A 97 1.16 1.77 -15.45
C GLN A 97 0.06 2.13 -14.45
N VAL A 98 -0.01 1.42 -13.31
CA VAL A 98 -0.96 1.71 -12.22
C VAL A 98 -0.77 3.15 -11.73
N LEU A 99 0.48 3.57 -11.50
CA LEU A 99 0.81 4.93 -11.06
C LEU A 99 0.48 5.99 -12.10
N ILE A 100 0.71 5.73 -13.39
CA ILE A 100 0.36 6.65 -14.49
C ILE A 100 -1.16 6.88 -14.52
N GLU A 101 -1.94 5.82 -14.46
CA GLU A 101 -3.40 5.91 -14.50
C GLU A 101 -3.96 6.64 -13.27
N PHE A 102 -3.42 6.35 -12.09
CA PHE A 102 -3.79 7.05 -10.87
C PHE A 102 -3.38 8.53 -10.90
N SER A 103 -2.18 8.84 -11.40
CA SER A 103 -1.72 10.23 -11.55
C SER A 103 -2.62 11.04 -12.50
N ALA A 104 -3.11 10.41 -13.56
CA ALA A 104 -4.06 11.05 -14.47
C ALA A 104 -5.39 11.40 -13.76
N LEU A 105 -5.84 10.56 -12.81
CA LEU A 105 -6.97 10.92 -11.94
C LEU A 105 -6.64 12.13 -11.07
N LEU A 106 -5.49 12.12 -10.37
CA LEU A 106 -5.11 13.21 -9.49
C LEU A 106 -5.04 14.55 -10.22
N ASN A 107 -4.48 14.57 -11.44
CA ASN A 107 -4.42 15.79 -12.26
C ASN A 107 -5.82 16.32 -12.60
N LYS A 108 -6.78 15.45 -12.89
CA LYS A 108 -8.18 15.86 -13.15
C LYS A 108 -8.88 16.37 -11.89
N VAL A 109 -8.49 15.83 -10.73
CA VAL A 109 -9.09 16.12 -9.43
C VAL A 109 -8.58 17.43 -8.84
N GLN A 110 -7.32 17.80 -9.10
CA GLN A 110 -6.74 19.05 -8.62
C GLN A 110 -7.52 20.30 -9.07
N GLU A 111 -8.27 20.19 -10.17
CA GLU A 111 -8.87 21.36 -10.76
C GLU A 111 -10.00 21.96 -9.92
N LYS A 112 -10.66 21.32 -8.94
CA LYS A 112 -11.76 22.06 -8.26
C LYS A 112 -12.44 21.48 -7.02
N ARG A 113 -12.26 20.22 -6.57
CA ARG A 113 -13.27 19.69 -5.65
C ARG A 113 -12.76 19.10 -4.34
N PHE A 114 -11.64 18.42 -4.35
CA PHE A 114 -11.18 17.70 -3.15
C PHE A 114 -10.26 18.56 -2.31
N GLN A 115 -10.59 18.66 -1.03
CA GLN A 115 -9.82 19.39 -0.02
C GLN A 115 -9.08 18.46 0.92
N TYR A 116 -9.51 17.18 0.94
CA TYR A 116 -9.00 16.19 1.88
C TYR A 116 -8.71 14.88 1.18
N LEU A 117 -7.68 14.20 1.67
CA LEU A 117 -7.32 12.84 1.33
C LEU A 117 -7.60 11.97 2.55
N CYS A 118 -8.32 10.85 2.36
CA CYS A 118 -8.55 9.85 3.39
C CYS A 118 -8.03 8.50 2.91
N ALA A 119 -7.05 7.96 3.63
CA ALA A 119 -6.50 6.64 3.36
C ALA A 119 -6.53 5.79 4.62
N HIS A 120 -6.63 4.47 4.47
CA HIS A 120 -6.39 3.51 5.53
C HIS A 120 -4.89 3.29 5.68
N ASN A 121 -4.42 3.25 6.93
CA ASN A 121 -3.02 2.97 7.26
C ASN A 121 -2.91 1.56 7.85
#